data_cea356ddb3fb4b21aecbd65567426b04
#
_entry.id   cea356ddb3fb4b21aecbd65567426b04
#
_cell.length_a   1.000
_cell.length_b   1.000
_cell.length_c   1.000
_cell.angle_alpha   90.00
_cell.angle_beta   90.00
_cell.angle_gamma   90.00
#
_symmetry.space_group_name_H-M   'P 1'
#
loop_
_entity.id
_entity.type
_entity.pdbx_description
1 polymer ?
#
loop_
_entity_poly.entity_id
_entity_poly.type
_entity_poly.pdbx_seq_one_letter_code
_entity_poly.pdbx_strand_id
1 'polypeptide(L)'
;QETKSYYARVNEVKRQLDRASEEAGVRERKNQELLNQIYLTKEKIEMTKSQTETYHNKLDEQTNERKQNLQRLWSAYYYKFRFSDDIFTELVKNYDRKHIVVIEEMLKEMHDSSDYSIYLDGDKLNVYTGGRKPIVFIYENGVFNGIFRDKSVS
;
A
#
# COMPACT_ATOMS: atom_id res chain seq x y z
N GLN A 1 29.63 45.98 -61.64
CA GLN A 1 30.14 44.81 -60.83
C GLN A 1 29.82 44.97 -59.34
N GLU A 2 29.90 46.16 -58.76
CA GLU A 2 29.51 46.46 -57.39
C GLU A 2 28.01 46.24 -57.15
N THR A 3 27.16 46.56 -58.12
CA THR A 3 25.71 46.39 -58.07
C THR A 3 25.33 44.89 -58.00
N LYS A 4 25.96 44.03 -58.77
CA LYS A 4 25.71 42.62 -58.76
C LYS A 4 26.12 41.99 -57.42
N SER A 5 27.24 42.40 -56.84
CA SER A 5 27.70 41.98 -55.55
C SER A 5 26.73 42.39 -54.44
N TYR A 6 26.20 43.62 -54.54
CA TYR A 6 25.20 44.12 -53.61
C TYR A 6 23.90 43.30 -53.66
N TYR A 7 23.37 43.02 -54.86
CA TYR A 7 22.17 42.20 -55.01
C TYR A 7 22.37 40.77 -54.50
N ALA A 8 23.53 40.22 -54.77
CA ALA A 8 23.85 38.89 -54.26
C ALA A 8 23.84 38.84 -52.72
N ARG A 9 24.37 39.87 -52.05
CA ARG A 9 24.36 39.98 -50.60
C ARG A 9 22.94 40.13 -50.05
N VAL A 10 22.13 40.99 -50.70
CA VAL A 10 20.73 41.20 -50.29
C VAL A 10 19.94 39.89 -50.41
N ASN A 11 20.12 39.16 -51.51
CA ASN A 11 19.44 37.89 -51.70
C ASN A 11 19.88 36.83 -50.69
N GLU A 12 21.16 36.79 -50.32
CA GLU A 12 21.66 35.89 -49.30
C GLU A 12 21.07 36.21 -47.91
N VAL A 13 21.01 37.48 -47.55
CA VAL A 13 20.39 37.91 -46.28
C VAL A 13 18.90 37.55 -46.24
N LYS A 14 18.17 37.77 -47.36
CA LYS A 14 16.77 37.34 -47.45
C LYS A 14 16.60 35.87 -47.26
N ARG A 15 17.45 35.01 -47.85
CA ARG A 15 17.40 33.56 -47.66
C ARG A 15 17.66 33.17 -46.21
N GLN A 16 18.62 33.82 -45.57
CA GLN A 16 18.91 33.56 -44.14
C GLN A 16 17.75 33.95 -43.25
N LEU A 17 17.09 35.10 -43.54
CA LEU A 17 15.90 35.54 -42.80
C LEU A 17 14.73 34.57 -42.97
N ASP A 18 14.50 34.09 -44.18
CA ASP A 18 13.44 33.13 -44.47
C ASP A 18 13.67 31.82 -43.76
N ARG A 19 14.91 31.33 -43.74
CA ARG A 19 15.27 30.10 -42.97
C ARG A 19 15.06 30.30 -41.48
N ALA A 20 15.50 31.42 -40.95
CA ALA A 20 15.34 31.73 -39.51
C ALA A 20 13.86 31.81 -39.14
N SER A 21 13.04 32.40 -40.01
CA SER A 21 11.60 32.47 -39.80
C SER A 21 10.93 31.11 -39.84
N GLU A 22 11.32 30.22 -40.78
CA GLU A 22 10.81 28.88 -40.87
C GLU A 22 11.21 28.05 -39.64
N GLU A 23 12.48 28.14 -39.23
CA GLU A 23 12.97 27.44 -38.04
C GLU A 23 12.27 27.89 -36.78
N ALA A 24 12.01 29.20 -36.63
CA ALA A 24 11.26 29.75 -35.51
C ALA A 24 9.83 29.21 -35.50
N GLY A 25 9.18 29.12 -36.66
CA GLY A 25 7.84 28.55 -36.78
C GLY A 25 7.79 27.09 -36.43
N VAL A 26 8.78 26.32 -36.82
CA VAL A 26 8.88 24.88 -36.45
C VAL A 26 9.08 24.72 -34.96
N ARG A 27 9.94 25.53 -34.34
CA ARG A 27 10.16 25.49 -32.88
C ARG A 27 8.89 25.87 -32.13
N GLU A 28 8.18 26.89 -32.58
CA GLU A 28 6.93 27.32 -31.98
C GLU A 28 5.88 26.19 -31.99
N ARG A 29 5.73 25.52 -33.12
CA ARG A 29 4.81 24.38 -33.23
C ARG A 29 5.21 23.23 -32.32
N LYS A 30 6.49 22.92 -32.26
CA LYS A 30 7.00 21.86 -31.33
C LYS A 30 6.75 22.24 -29.89
N ASN A 31 6.96 23.50 -29.51
CA ASN A 31 6.70 23.98 -28.16
C ASN A 31 5.23 23.87 -27.80
N GLN A 32 4.32 24.22 -28.71
CA GLN A 32 2.89 24.07 -28.50
C GLN A 32 2.50 22.60 -28.31
N GLU A 33 3.05 21.73 -29.13
CA GLU A 33 2.82 20.30 -29.05
C GLU A 33 3.31 19.72 -27.72
N LEU A 34 4.51 20.10 -27.27
CA LEU A 34 5.07 19.70 -25.99
C LEU A 34 4.23 20.21 -24.82
N LEU A 35 3.75 21.44 -24.87
CA LEU A 35 2.87 22.00 -23.85
C LEU A 35 1.56 21.22 -23.76
N ASN A 36 0.99 20.83 -24.89
CA ASN A 36 -0.22 20.01 -24.93
C ASN A 36 0.04 18.64 -24.32
N GLN A 37 1.18 18.01 -24.63
CA GLN A 37 1.55 16.72 -24.04
C GLN A 37 1.74 16.82 -22.52
N ILE A 38 2.38 17.89 -22.05
CA ILE A 38 2.56 18.14 -20.61
C ILE A 38 1.20 18.27 -19.93
N TYR A 39 0.29 19.06 -20.52
CA TYR A 39 -1.05 19.24 -19.98
C TYR A 39 -1.80 17.91 -19.86
N LEU A 40 -1.81 17.11 -20.93
CA LEU A 40 -2.48 15.80 -20.94
C LEU A 40 -1.86 14.84 -19.93
N THR A 41 -0.54 14.86 -19.79
CA THR A 41 0.18 14.02 -18.82
C THR A 41 -0.18 14.44 -17.40
N LYS A 42 -0.27 15.73 -17.12
CA LYS A 42 -0.69 16.24 -15.80
C LYS A 42 -2.11 15.79 -15.47
N GLU A 43 -3.03 15.86 -16.41
CA GLU A 43 -4.40 15.36 -16.20
C GLU A 43 -4.42 13.87 -15.88
N LYS A 44 -3.65 13.06 -16.60
CA LYS A 44 -3.55 11.62 -16.34
C LYS A 44 -3.00 11.33 -14.95
N ILE A 45 -1.99 12.07 -14.52
CA ILE A 45 -1.39 11.93 -13.18
C ILE A 45 -2.44 12.25 -12.11
N GLU A 46 -3.20 13.33 -12.26
CA GLU A 46 -4.25 13.71 -11.31
C GLU A 46 -5.35 12.65 -11.23
N MET A 47 -5.80 12.15 -12.38
CA MET A 47 -6.79 11.07 -12.42
C MET A 47 -6.28 9.80 -11.73
N THR A 48 -5.03 9.42 -11.98
CA THR A 48 -4.41 8.24 -11.37
C THR A 48 -4.30 8.42 -9.86
N LYS A 49 -3.90 9.60 -9.39
CA LYS A 49 -3.85 9.90 -7.94
C LYS A 49 -5.21 9.77 -7.30
N SER A 50 -6.25 10.34 -7.92
CA SER A 50 -7.61 10.27 -7.41
C SER A 50 -8.11 8.83 -7.34
N GLN A 51 -7.87 8.03 -8.37
CA GLN A 51 -8.23 6.60 -8.41
C GLN A 51 -7.49 5.81 -7.34
N THR A 52 -6.21 6.11 -7.14
CA THR A 52 -5.37 5.46 -6.13
C THR A 52 -5.89 5.77 -4.72
N GLU A 53 -6.23 7.03 -4.44
CA GLU A 53 -6.82 7.43 -3.15
C GLU A 53 -8.15 6.71 -2.89
N THR A 54 -9.01 6.65 -3.89
CA THR A 54 -10.30 5.94 -3.79
C THR A 54 -10.09 4.46 -3.50
N TYR A 55 -9.14 3.83 -4.18
CA TYR A 55 -8.79 2.42 -3.97
C TYR A 55 -8.26 2.17 -2.55
N HIS A 56 -7.34 3.03 -2.08
CA HIS A 56 -6.81 2.93 -0.72
C HIS A 56 -7.91 3.11 0.33
N ASN A 57 -8.81 4.06 0.14
CA ASN A 57 -9.93 4.27 1.06
C ASN A 57 -10.83 3.04 1.14
N LYS A 58 -11.10 2.40 0.02
CA LYS A 58 -11.88 1.15 -0.02
C LYS A 58 -11.19 0.01 0.71
N LEU A 59 -9.86 -0.12 0.53
CA LEU A 59 -9.08 -1.14 1.23
C LEU A 59 -9.10 -0.90 2.75
N ASP A 60 -8.96 0.35 3.17
CA ASP A 60 -9.01 0.71 4.59
C ASP A 60 -10.37 0.40 5.20
N GLU A 61 -11.46 0.72 4.49
CA GLU A 61 -12.82 0.40 4.92
C GLU A 61 -13.02 -1.11 5.06
N GLN A 62 -12.57 -1.91 4.09
CA GLN A 62 -12.67 -3.37 4.14
C GLN A 62 -11.85 -3.94 5.29
N THR A 63 -10.67 -3.41 5.53
CA THR A 63 -9.81 -3.83 6.64
C THR A 63 -10.49 -3.54 7.97
N ASN A 64 -11.08 -2.36 8.13
CA ASN A 64 -11.81 -1.98 9.33
C ASN A 64 -13.05 -2.86 9.57
N GLU A 65 -13.80 -3.18 8.53
CA GLU A 65 -14.96 -4.08 8.64
C GLU A 65 -14.53 -5.47 9.11
N ARG A 66 -13.48 -6.02 8.53
CA ARG A 66 -12.93 -7.32 8.91
C ARG A 66 -12.46 -7.31 10.37
N LYS A 67 -11.78 -6.25 10.77
CA LYS A 67 -11.32 -6.05 12.15
C LYS A 67 -12.50 -6.03 13.12
N GLN A 68 -13.52 -5.24 12.85
CA GLN A 68 -14.71 -5.12 13.69
C GLN A 68 -15.46 -6.46 13.79
N ASN A 69 -15.58 -7.18 12.69
CA ASN A 69 -16.21 -8.48 12.67
C ASN A 69 -15.45 -9.49 13.53
N LEU A 70 -14.14 -9.51 13.42
CA LEU A 70 -13.28 -10.40 14.20
C LEU A 70 -13.35 -10.07 15.70
N GLN A 71 -13.30 -8.79 16.05
CA GLN A 71 -13.45 -8.32 17.43
C GLN A 71 -14.78 -8.79 18.04
N ARG A 72 -15.86 -8.63 17.31
CA ARG A 72 -17.20 -9.02 17.76
C ARG A 72 -17.29 -10.53 17.96
N LEU A 73 -16.78 -11.32 17.00
CA LEU A 73 -16.80 -12.76 17.07
C LEU A 73 -15.96 -13.28 18.24
N TRP A 74 -14.75 -12.79 18.39
CA TRP A 74 -13.86 -13.26 19.45
C TRP A 74 -14.34 -12.82 20.83
N SER A 75 -14.92 -11.65 20.95
CA SER A 75 -15.52 -11.19 22.22
C SER A 75 -16.70 -12.06 22.63
N ALA A 76 -17.44 -12.57 21.66
CA ALA A 76 -18.56 -13.48 21.92
C ALA A 76 -18.12 -14.92 22.22
N TYR A 77 -17.21 -15.48 21.41
CA TYR A 77 -16.78 -16.87 21.53
C TYR A 77 -15.76 -17.10 22.64
N TYR A 78 -14.86 -16.14 22.85
CA TYR A 78 -13.78 -16.26 23.84
C TYR A 78 -13.93 -15.23 24.95
N TYR A 79 -15.11 -15.15 25.53
CA TYR A 79 -15.52 -14.12 26.49
C TYR A 79 -14.70 -14.13 27.79
N LYS A 80 -14.02 -15.23 28.10
CA LYS A 80 -13.13 -15.32 29.28
C LYS A 80 -11.86 -14.50 29.12
N PHE A 81 -11.50 -14.17 27.88
CA PHE A 81 -10.29 -13.42 27.55
C PHE A 81 -10.61 -12.02 27.11
N ARG A 82 -9.65 -11.14 27.32
CA ARG A 82 -9.65 -9.80 26.73
C ARG A 82 -8.54 -9.74 25.69
N PHE A 83 -8.78 -8.96 24.64
CA PHE A 83 -7.83 -8.79 23.55
C PHE A 83 -7.56 -7.32 23.35
N SER A 84 -6.29 -6.92 23.22
CA SER A 84 -5.97 -5.55 22.86
C SER A 84 -6.38 -5.28 21.41
N ASP A 85 -6.74 -4.03 21.12
CA ASP A 85 -7.17 -3.62 19.79
C ASP A 85 -6.09 -3.90 18.73
N ASP A 86 -4.82 -3.74 19.09
CA ASP A 86 -3.68 -3.95 18.19
C ASP A 86 -3.59 -5.37 17.64
N ILE A 87 -4.04 -6.37 18.40
CA ILE A 87 -4.06 -7.76 17.95
C ILE A 87 -4.94 -7.92 16.72
N PHE A 88 -6.12 -7.33 16.72
CA PHE A 88 -7.06 -7.44 15.59
C PHE A 88 -6.53 -6.71 14.36
N THR A 89 -5.87 -5.59 14.53
CA THR A 89 -5.22 -4.86 13.45
C THR A 89 -4.13 -5.72 12.81
N GLU A 90 -3.27 -6.35 13.62
CA GLU A 90 -2.23 -7.26 13.14
C GLU A 90 -2.81 -8.46 12.41
N LEU A 91 -3.84 -9.09 12.98
CA LEU A 91 -4.47 -10.27 12.40
C LEU A 91 -5.03 -10.01 11.01
N VAL A 92 -5.75 -8.92 10.82
CA VAL A 92 -6.37 -8.64 9.52
C VAL A 92 -5.37 -8.12 8.48
N LYS A 93 -4.27 -7.51 8.91
CA LYS A 93 -3.25 -6.98 7.99
C LYS A 93 -2.19 -8.00 7.60
N ASN A 94 -1.75 -8.84 8.53
CA ASN A 94 -0.53 -9.63 8.37
C ASN A 94 -0.74 -11.14 8.41
N TYR A 95 -1.94 -11.60 8.71
CA TYR A 95 -2.24 -13.03 8.79
C TYR A 95 -3.36 -13.40 7.84
N ASP A 96 -3.23 -14.56 7.18
CA ASP A 96 -4.26 -15.05 6.28
C ASP A 96 -5.33 -15.85 7.04
N ARG A 97 -6.38 -16.21 6.32
CA ARG A 97 -7.50 -16.96 6.89
C ARG A 97 -7.09 -18.31 7.45
N LYS A 98 -6.15 -18.99 6.82
CA LYS A 98 -5.66 -20.29 7.28
C LYS A 98 -5.01 -20.17 8.65
N HIS A 99 -4.21 -19.16 8.86
CA HIS A 99 -3.56 -18.89 10.14
C HIS A 99 -4.60 -18.53 11.21
N ILE A 100 -5.57 -17.72 10.86
CA ILE A 100 -6.62 -17.28 11.79
C ILE A 100 -7.46 -18.48 12.27
N VAL A 101 -7.79 -19.41 11.38
CA VAL A 101 -8.54 -20.62 11.74
C VAL A 101 -7.79 -21.45 12.77
N VAL A 102 -6.48 -21.66 12.58
CA VAL A 102 -5.66 -22.41 13.53
C VAL A 102 -5.55 -21.69 14.87
N ILE A 103 -5.42 -20.37 14.86
CA ILE A 103 -5.43 -19.55 16.06
C ILE A 103 -6.76 -19.71 16.81
N GLU A 104 -7.88 -19.65 16.10
CA GLU A 104 -9.21 -19.77 16.68
C GLU A 104 -9.42 -21.16 17.30
N GLU A 105 -8.93 -22.21 16.68
CA GLU A 105 -8.97 -23.57 17.25
C GLU A 105 -8.21 -23.63 18.56
N MET A 106 -7.04 -23.04 18.64
CA MET A 106 -6.22 -23.01 19.85
C MET A 106 -6.89 -22.17 20.95
N LEU A 107 -7.45 -21.02 20.60
CA LEU A 107 -8.16 -20.17 21.54
C LEU A 107 -9.40 -20.88 22.12
N LYS A 108 -10.09 -21.64 21.29
CA LYS A 108 -11.25 -22.42 21.70
C LYS A 108 -10.84 -23.50 22.71
N GLU A 109 -9.79 -24.26 22.44
CA GLU A 109 -9.28 -25.28 23.35
C GLU A 109 -8.90 -24.66 24.69
N MET A 110 -8.16 -23.57 24.67
CA MET A 110 -7.75 -22.85 25.87
C MET A 110 -8.95 -22.32 26.64
N HIS A 111 -9.92 -21.72 25.94
CA HIS A 111 -11.14 -21.17 26.54
C HIS A 111 -11.99 -22.24 27.24
N ASP A 112 -12.08 -23.42 26.63
CA ASP A 112 -12.86 -24.56 27.17
C ASP A 112 -12.14 -25.27 28.30
N SER A 113 -10.85 -25.02 28.49
CA SER A 113 -10.04 -25.66 29.54
C SER A 113 -10.26 -25.02 30.92
N SER A 114 -10.19 -25.83 31.97
CA SER A 114 -10.20 -25.33 33.33
C SER A 114 -8.83 -24.85 33.81
N ASP A 115 -7.75 -25.24 33.12
CA ASP A 115 -6.38 -24.84 33.45
C ASP A 115 -5.68 -24.27 32.22
N TYR A 116 -5.51 -22.96 32.17
CA TYR A 116 -4.86 -22.26 31.07
C TYR A 116 -3.35 -22.51 31.03
N SER A 117 -2.75 -22.88 32.16
CA SER A 117 -1.29 -23.03 32.23
C SER A 117 -0.74 -24.13 31.32
N ILE A 118 -1.55 -25.11 30.96
CA ILE A 118 -1.15 -26.19 30.06
C ILE A 118 -0.95 -25.71 28.61
N TYR A 119 -1.55 -24.57 28.24
CA TYR A 119 -1.43 -23.98 26.90
C TYR A 119 -0.35 -22.90 26.81
N LEU A 120 0.14 -22.44 27.96
CA LEU A 120 1.04 -21.29 28.02
C LEU A 120 2.47 -21.75 28.33
N ASP A 121 3.42 -21.09 27.68
CA ASP A 121 4.84 -21.13 28.01
C ASP A 121 5.18 -19.78 28.66
N GLY A 122 5.11 -19.74 30.01
CA GLY A 122 5.17 -18.47 30.74
C GLY A 122 3.99 -17.58 30.40
N ASP A 123 4.25 -16.44 29.79
CA ASP A 123 3.23 -15.49 29.31
C ASP A 123 2.90 -15.66 27.83
N LYS A 124 3.38 -16.73 27.19
CA LYS A 124 3.28 -16.91 25.74
C LYS A 124 2.35 -18.05 25.38
N LEU A 125 1.44 -17.78 24.45
CA LEU A 125 0.67 -18.82 23.76
C LEU A 125 1.29 -19.02 22.39
N ASN A 126 1.85 -20.20 22.13
CA ASN A 126 2.48 -20.55 20.87
C ASN A 126 1.48 -21.31 19.99
N VAL A 127 1.21 -20.76 18.80
CA VAL A 127 0.29 -21.37 17.84
C VAL A 127 1.08 -21.82 16.61
N TYR A 128 1.15 -23.11 16.39
CA TYR A 128 1.87 -23.70 15.27
C TYR A 128 0.96 -23.87 14.06
N THR A 129 1.34 -23.26 12.95
CA THR A 129 0.53 -23.23 11.70
C THR A 129 1.20 -23.98 10.55
N GLY A 130 2.03 -24.96 10.86
CA GLY A 130 2.73 -25.79 9.86
C GLY A 130 4.16 -25.37 9.56
N GLY A 131 4.63 -24.25 10.09
CA GLY A 131 6.01 -23.80 10.00
C GLY A 131 6.83 -24.23 11.22
N ARG A 132 8.14 -23.96 11.17
CA ARG A 132 9.05 -24.25 12.29
C ARG A 132 8.82 -23.32 13.48
N LYS A 133 8.34 -22.11 13.22
CA LYS A 133 8.15 -21.10 14.25
C LYS A 133 6.68 -20.79 14.44
N PRO A 134 6.25 -20.70 15.70
CA PRO A 134 4.86 -20.40 15.99
C PRO A 134 4.53 -18.93 15.82
N ILE A 135 3.23 -18.66 15.71
CA ILE A 135 2.67 -17.35 15.99
C ILE A 135 2.56 -17.26 17.50
N VAL A 136 3.06 -16.19 18.09
CA VAL A 136 3.15 -16.05 19.55
C VAL A 136 2.22 -14.94 20.01
N PHE A 137 1.33 -15.28 20.93
CA PHE A 137 0.50 -14.31 21.65
C PHE A 137 1.08 -14.08 23.03
N ILE A 138 1.07 -12.84 23.49
CA ILE A 138 1.42 -12.51 24.86
C ILE A 138 0.13 -12.44 25.68
N TYR A 139 0.08 -13.24 26.73
CA TYR A 139 -1.08 -13.34 27.64
C TYR A 139 -0.66 -13.00 29.06
N GLU A 140 -1.24 -11.93 29.60
CA GLU A 140 -0.94 -11.45 30.94
C GLU A 140 -2.24 -11.01 31.64
N ASN A 141 -2.49 -11.56 32.82
CA ASN A 141 -3.64 -11.14 33.64
C ASN A 141 -5.00 -11.20 32.92
N GLY A 142 -5.22 -12.23 32.13
CA GLY A 142 -6.47 -12.41 31.37
C GLY A 142 -6.56 -11.63 30.08
N VAL A 143 -5.48 -10.97 29.68
CA VAL A 143 -5.46 -10.10 28.48
C VAL A 143 -4.41 -10.62 27.49
N PHE A 144 -4.83 -10.81 26.24
CA PHE A 144 -3.90 -10.96 25.12
C PHE A 144 -3.53 -9.57 24.63
N ASN A 145 -2.27 -9.16 24.85
CA ASN A 145 -1.81 -7.80 24.60
C ASN A 145 -0.76 -7.68 23.50
N GLY A 146 -0.38 -8.79 22.87
CA GLY A 146 0.58 -8.77 21.78
C GLY A 146 0.49 -10.02 20.92
N ILE A 147 0.83 -9.88 19.66
CA ILE A 147 0.95 -10.97 18.70
C ILE A 147 2.18 -10.70 17.84
N PHE A 148 3.00 -11.71 17.63
CA PHE A 148 4.13 -11.61 16.72
C PHE A 148 4.49 -12.99 16.17
N ARG A 149 5.22 -12.94 15.06
CA ARG A 149 5.81 -14.12 14.44
C ARG A 149 7.29 -13.83 14.28
N ASP A 150 8.13 -14.73 14.77
CA ASP A 150 9.55 -14.59 14.62
C ASP A 150 9.94 -14.80 13.16
N LYS A 151 10.40 -13.73 12.51
CA LYS A 151 10.83 -13.74 11.11
C LYS A 151 12.34 -13.92 10.95
N SER A 152 13.07 -14.02 12.05
CA SER A 152 14.53 -13.99 12.04
C SER A 152 15.17 -15.27 11.49
N VAL A 153 14.40 -16.35 11.35
CA VAL A 153 14.89 -17.61 10.77
C VAL A 153 13.80 -18.18 9.87
N SER A 154 13.87 -17.80 8.63
CA SER A 154 13.04 -18.36 7.59
C SER A 154 13.58 -19.72 7.12
#